data_a85faf1ccc2bd1250e79417386cf3254
#
_entry.id   a85faf1ccc2bd1250e79417386cf3254
#
_cell.length_a   1.000
_cell.length_b   1.000
_cell.length_c   1.000
_cell.angle_alpha   90.00
_cell.angle_beta   90.00
_cell.angle_gamma   90.00
#
_symmetry.space_group_name_H-M   'P 1'
#
loop_
_entity.id
_entity.type
_entity.pdbx_description
1 polymer ?
#
loop_
_entity_poly.entity_id
_entity_poly.type
_entity_poly.pdbx_seq_one_letter_code
_entity_poly.pdbx_strand_id
1 'polypeptide(L)'
;MNAFQLMAKPTGSICNLDCQYCFYLEKPHLNQRAMSDEVLETYIRSYIETAPQQQVTFLWQGGEPPMAGLDFYKRAVDFQHKYANGKQIENSLQTNGILLNADWCRFLHDHNFLVGLSIDGPEHLHDTYRLTKNGKGTFQQVIDALDLLHNYQVSFNTLTVVHNLNVLHGKEIYHFLKRIGSLYMQFIPLMGDYKQQASAKDYGQFLINIFDEWYANDVGKIGIQFIEQWFMAYLGLQPDLCIFRETCGDQLVIEQNGDIYSCDHYVYPEYKLGNLIETPIVTLVDNIKQKHFGSAKSFLSERCKSCKFRFACHGGCPKHRTVQGFGKPHNQLCEAYYAALSHMEPYLKEFAKCFGNAK
;
A
#
# COMPACT_ATOMS: atom_id res chain seq x y z
N MET A 1 -12.72 2.50 -20.99
CA MET A 1 -12.36 2.13 -19.61
C MET A 1 -10.97 2.66 -19.33
N ASN A 2 -10.75 3.27 -18.17
CA ASN A 2 -9.42 3.74 -17.75
C ASN A 2 -8.59 2.56 -17.22
N ALA A 3 -7.26 2.76 -17.13
CA ALA A 3 -6.38 1.83 -16.42
C ALA A 3 -6.87 1.63 -14.98
N PHE A 4 -6.83 0.39 -14.51
CA PHE A 4 -7.22 0.04 -13.13
C PHE A 4 -6.29 -1.02 -12.57
N GLN A 5 -6.28 -1.14 -11.27
CA GLN A 5 -5.56 -2.16 -10.54
C GLN A 5 -6.54 -2.99 -9.71
N LEU A 6 -6.34 -4.30 -9.69
CA LEU A 6 -7.17 -5.23 -8.93
C LEU A 6 -6.27 -6.03 -7.98
N MET A 7 -6.25 -5.59 -6.72
CA MET A 7 -5.49 -6.21 -5.64
C MET A 7 -6.21 -7.48 -5.15
N ALA A 8 -5.49 -8.57 -4.99
CA ALA A 8 -6.07 -9.83 -4.50
C ALA A 8 -5.78 -10.09 -3.02
N LYS A 9 -6.78 -10.60 -2.34
CA LYS A 9 -6.76 -11.06 -0.94
C LYS A 9 -6.91 -12.60 -0.91
N PRO A 10 -5.87 -13.38 -1.25
CA PRO A 10 -6.00 -14.83 -1.46
C PRO A 10 -6.42 -15.61 -0.22
N THR A 11 -6.19 -15.06 0.96
CA THR A 11 -6.52 -15.67 2.26
C THR A 11 -7.55 -14.88 3.05
N GLY A 12 -8.16 -13.83 2.44
CA GLY A 12 -9.04 -12.91 3.16
C GLY A 12 -8.33 -12.28 4.35
N SER A 13 -8.93 -12.43 5.55
CA SER A 13 -8.37 -11.90 6.80
C SER A 13 -7.51 -12.92 7.58
N ILE A 14 -7.26 -14.12 7.05
CA ILE A 14 -6.43 -15.13 7.76
C ILE A 14 -4.99 -14.64 7.85
N CYS A 15 -4.45 -14.61 9.06
CA CYS A 15 -3.07 -14.26 9.35
C CYS A 15 -2.48 -15.18 10.42
N ASN A 16 -1.16 -15.43 10.36
CA ASN A 16 -0.40 -16.13 11.38
C ASN A 16 -0.05 -15.23 12.58
N LEU A 17 -0.22 -13.89 12.44
CA LEU A 17 0.02 -12.89 13.48
C LEU A 17 -1.28 -12.32 14.05
N ASP A 18 -1.14 -11.54 15.13
CA ASP A 18 -2.19 -10.78 15.81
C ASP A 18 -1.70 -9.35 16.10
N CYS A 19 -1.34 -8.64 15.02
CA CYS A 19 -0.88 -7.25 15.14
C CYS A 19 -1.98 -6.35 15.70
N GLN A 20 -1.72 -5.65 16.80
CA GLN A 20 -2.74 -4.91 17.57
C GLN A 20 -3.40 -3.73 16.84
N TYR A 21 -2.88 -3.34 15.69
CA TYR A 21 -3.42 -2.26 14.85
C TYR A 21 -3.98 -2.76 13.52
N CYS A 22 -4.09 -4.07 13.31
CA CYS A 22 -4.45 -4.62 12.00
C CYS A 22 -5.94 -4.46 11.71
N PHE A 23 -6.28 -3.52 10.83
CA PHE A 23 -7.66 -3.24 10.40
C PHE A 23 -8.32 -4.43 9.67
N TYR A 24 -7.52 -5.37 9.18
CA TYR A 24 -8.02 -6.51 8.42
C TYR A 24 -8.52 -7.65 9.33
N LEU A 25 -7.92 -7.81 10.51
CA LEU A 25 -8.36 -8.79 11.51
C LEU A 25 -9.75 -8.46 12.09
N GLU A 26 -10.19 -7.20 12.01
CA GLU A 26 -11.52 -6.75 12.45
C GLU A 26 -12.65 -7.14 11.49
N LYS A 27 -12.38 -7.91 10.43
CA LYS A 27 -13.35 -8.32 9.41
C LYS A 27 -13.72 -9.81 9.51
N PRO A 28 -14.36 -10.25 10.60
CA PRO A 28 -14.67 -11.68 10.80
C PRO A 28 -15.73 -12.22 9.81
N HIS A 29 -16.45 -11.33 9.13
CA HIS A 29 -17.45 -11.69 8.12
C HIS A 29 -16.83 -12.14 6.79
N LEU A 30 -15.52 -11.91 6.57
CA LEU A 30 -14.84 -12.43 5.41
C LEU A 30 -14.64 -13.94 5.56
N ASN A 31 -14.98 -14.68 4.51
CA ASN A 31 -14.75 -16.12 4.49
C ASN A 31 -13.26 -16.42 4.69
N GLN A 32 -12.97 -17.30 5.64
CA GLN A 32 -11.60 -17.64 6.04
C GLN A 32 -11.01 -18.83 5.26
N ARG A 33 -11.48 -19.09 4.05
CA ARG A 33 -10.88 -20.09 3.16
C ARG A 33 -9.96 -19.42 2.16
N ALA A 34 -8.88 -20.09 1.77
CA ALA A 34 -8.04 -19.63 0.66
C ALA A 34 -8.86 -19.58 -0.64
N MET A 35 -8.46 -18.67 -1.54
CA MET A 35 -9.04 -18.54 -2.88
C MET A 35 -8.98 -19.88 -3.63
N SER A 36 -10.09 -20.31 -4.22
CA SER A 36 -10.14 -21.53 -5.03
C SER A 36 -9.44 -21.35 -6.37
N ASP A 37 -9.07 -22.45 -7.01
CA ASP A 37 -8.46 -22.41 -8.34
C ASP A 37 -9.39 -21.79 -9.39
N GLU A 38 -10.71 -22.02 -9.29
CA GLU A 38 -11.71 -21.39 -10.14
C GLU A 38 -11.70 -19.87 -10.05
N VAL A 39 -11.69 -19.35 -8.82
CA VAL A 39 -11.64 -17.89 -8.58
C VAL A 39 -10.30 -17.33 -9.04
N LEU A 40 -9.19 -18.03 -8.74
CA LEU A 40 -7.84 -17.63 -9.12
C LEU A 40 -7.67 -17.54 -10.65
N GLU A 41 -8.07 -18.58 -11.39
CA GLU A 41 -7.98 -18.61 -12.85
C GLU A 41 -8.89 -17.53 -13.48
N THR A 42 -10.11 -17.40 -12.98
CA THR A 42 -11.05 -16.38 -13.47
C THR A 42 -10.54 -14.98 -13.20
N TYR A 43 -9.96 -14.73 -12.00
CA TYR A 43 -9.34 -13.45 -11.65
C TYR A 43 -8.20 -13.10 -12.61
N ILE A 44 -7.25 -14.00 -12.77
CA ILE A 44 -6.04 -13.76 -13.58
C ILE A 44 -6.42 -13.52 -15.02
N ARG A 45 -7.22 -14.42 -15.61
CA ARG A 45 -7.69 -14.30 -17.00
C ARG A 45 -8.44 -13.00 -17.23
N SER A 46 -9.48 -12.75 -16.43
CA SER A 46 -10.34 -11.57 -16.61
C SER A 46 -9.58 -10.27 -16.43
N TYR A 47 -8.67 -10.22 -15.45
CA TYR A 47 -7.86 -9.01 -15.21
C TYR A 47 -6.90 -8.74 -16.38
N ILE A 48 -6.16 -9.74 -16.85
CA ILE A 48 -5.24 -9.59 -17.98
C ILE A 48 -6.00 -9.19 -19.25
N GLU A 49 -7.09 -9.91 -19.60
CA GLU A 49 -7.85 -9.66 -20.81
C GLU A 49 -8.52 -8.27 -20.83
N THR A 50 -8.94 -7.79 -19.66
CA THR A 50 -9.75 -6.55 -19.55
C THR A 50 -8.89 -5.31 -19.30
N ALA A 51 -7.76 -5.43 -18.61
CA ALA A 51 -6.89 -4.29 -18.31
C ALA A 51 -6.43 -3.60 -19.62
N PRO A 52 -6.67 -2.29 -19.80
CA PRO A 52 -6.28 -1.60 -21.03
C PRO A 52 -4.77 -1.34 -21.13
N GLN A 53 -4.06 -1.36 -20.02
CA GLN A 53 -2.61 -1.12 -19.95
C GLN A 53 -1.82 -2.35 -20.43
N GLN A 54 -0.64 -2.10 -21.01
CA GLN A 54 0.28 -3.13 -21.46
C GLN A 54 0.96 -3.87 -20.30
N GLN A 55 1.22 -3.16 -19.21
CA GLN A 55 1.78 -3.72 -17.99
C GLN A 55 0.66 -4.00 -16.99
N VAL A 56 0.55 -5.24 -16.52
CA VAL A 56 -0.45 -5.69 -15.55
C VAL A 56 0.25 -6.17 -14.30
N THR A 57 0.04 -5.45 -13.20
CA THR A 57 0.65 -5.75 -11.90
C THR A 57 -0.35 -6.45 -11.00
N PHE A 58 -0.01 -7.64 -10.55
CA PHE A 58 -0.75 -8.41 -9.54
C PHE A 58 -0.23 -8.05 -8.15
N LEU A 59 -1.09 -7.46 -7.33
CA LEU A 59 -0.80 -7.19 -5.92
C LEU A 59 -1.46 -8.26 -5.05
N TRP A 60 -0.65 -9.01 -4.34
CA TRP A 60 -1.07 -10.05 -3.39
C TRP A 60 -0.94 -9.51 -1.97
N GLN A 61 -2.07 -9.27 -1.32
CA GLN A 61 -2.16 -8.68 0.01
C GLN A 61 -3.28 -9.35 0.82
N GLY A 62 -3.60 -8.87 2.01
CA GLY A 62 -4.69 -9.39 2.84
C GLY A 62 -4.29 -9.62 4.27
N GLY A 63 -4.70 -10.73 4.86
CA GLY A 63 -4.18 -11.19 6.14
C GLY A 63 -2.69 -11.49 6.02
N GLU A 64 -2.35 -12.75 5.74
CA GLU A 64 -0.98 -13.12 5.34
C GLU A 64 -1.04 -13.95 4.06
N PRO A 65 -0.74 -13.37 2.88
CA PRO A 65 -0.90 -14.04 1.59
C PRO A 65 -0.15 -15.37 1.45
N PRO A 66 1.11 -15.54 1.95
CA PRO A 66 1.81 -16.82 1.96
C PRO A 66 1.08 -17.98 2.64
N MET A 67 0.06 -17.72 3.47
CA MET A 67 -0.79 -18.79 4.04
C MET A 67 -1.64 -19.54 2.99
N ALA A 68 -1.77 -19.00 1.78
CA ALA A 68 -2.36 -19.73 0.65
C ALA A 68 -1.47 -20.89 0.18
N GLY A 69 -0.19 -20.89 0.58
CA GLY A 69 0.81 -21.90 0.22
C GLY A 69 1.52 -21.61 -1.10
N LEU A 70 2.75 -22.12 -1.23
CA LEU A 70 3.59 -21.88 -2.40
C LEU A 70 2.97 -22.40 -3.71
N ASP A 71 2.29 -23.55 -3.64
CA ASP A 71 1.66 -24.15 -4.84
C ASP A 71 0.50 -23.31 -5.40
N PHE A 72 -0.18 -22.53 -4.57
CA PHE A 72 -1.14 -21.52 -5.04
C PHE A 72 -0.47 -20.50 -5.97
N TYR A 73 0.69 -20.00 -5.61
CA TYR A 73 1.42 -18.99 -6.41
C TYR A 73 2.06 -19.58 -7.65
N LYS A 74 2.50 -20.85 -7.62
CA LYS A 74 2.93 -21.56 -8.84
C LYS A 74 1.79 -21.62 -9.85
N ARG A 75 0.58 -22.03 -9.41
CA ARG A 75 -0.60 -22.02 -10.30
C ARG A 75 -0.97 -20.61 -10.77
N ALA A 76 -0.83 -19.60 -9.90
CA ALA A 76 -1.06 -18.21 -10.30
C ALA A 76 -0.14 -17.80 -11.46
N VAL A 77 1.16 -18.11 -11.37
CA VAL A 77 2.13 -17.82 -12.43
C VAL A 77 1.83 -18.63 -13.70
N ASP A 78 1.45 -19.90 -13.58
CA ASP A 78 1.05 -20.71 -14.73
C ASP A 78 -0.16 -20.10 -15.47
N PHE A 79 -1.18 -19.63 -14.75
CA PHE A 79 -2.32 -18.93 -15.33
C PHE A 79 -1.92 -17.58 -15.94
N GLN A 80 -1.03 -16.83 -15.29
CA GLN A 80 -0.50 -15.58 -15.82
C GLN A 80 0.20 -15.82 -17.16
N HIS A 81 1.08 -16.82 -17.26
CA HIS A 81 1.74 -17.20 -18.52
C HIS A 81 0.73 -17.63 -19.60
N LYS A 82 -0.27 -18.44 -19.22
CA LYS A 82 -1.32 -18.92 -20.11
C LYS A 82 -2.12 -17.78 -20.75
N TYR A 83 -2.40 -16.72 -19.99
CA TYR A 83 -3.28 -15.63 -20.42
C TYR A 83 -2.56 -14.32 -20.76
N ALA A 84 -1.23 -14.23 -20.63
CA ALA A 84 -0.46 -13.00 -20.79
C ALA A 84 -0.71 -12.28 -22.12
N ASN A 85 -0.87 -13.02 -23.23
CA ASN A 85 -1.17 -12.49 -24.56
C ASN A 85 -0.30 -11.29 -24.97
N GLY A 86 1.00 -11.38 -24.68
CA GLY A 86 1.99 -10.34 -24.97
C GLY A 86 2.04 -9.18 -23.97
N LYS A 87 1.22 -9.16 -22.94
CA LYS A 87 1.31 -8.19 -21.84
C LYS A 87 2.48 -8.51 -20.91
N GLN A 88 3.04 -7.47 -20.34
CA GLN A 88 4.05 -7.58 -19.29
C GLN A 88 3.35 -7.82 -17.94
N ILE A 89 3.68 -8.93 -17.30
CA ILE A 89 3.08 -9.31 -16.00
C ILE A 89 4.09 -9.07 -14.89
N GLU A 90 3.67 -8.37 -13.85
CA GLU A 90 4.44 -8.13 -12.64
C GLU A 90 3.69 -8.64 -11.42
N ASN A 91 4.45 -9.06 -10.42
CA ASN A 91 3.90 -9.54 -9.16
C ASN A 91 4.52 -8.80 -7.97
N SER A 92 3.70 -8.37 -7.02
CA SER A 92 4.13 -7.82 -5.74
C SER A 92 3.42 -8.54 -4.60
N LEU A 93 4.19 -9.05 -3.63
CA LEU A 93 3.72 -9.83 -2.50
C LEU A 93 3.95 -9.05 -1.20
N GLN A 94 2.87 -8.59 -0.57
CA GLN A 94 2.93 -7.98 0.76
C GLN A 94 2.90 -9.06 1.84
N THR A 95 3.92 -9.14 2.68
CA THR A 95 4.03 -10.18 3.71
C THR A 95 4.66 -9.65 4.99
N ASN A 96 4.34 -10.33 6.11
CA ASN A 96 5.08 -10.16 7.37
C ASN A 96 6.42 -10.94 7.38
N GLY A 97 6.71 -11.71 6.36
CA GLY A 97 7.97 -12.44 6.14
C GLY A 97 8.09 -13.78 6.85
N ILE A 98 7.35 -14.05 7.92
CA ILE A 98 7.59 -15.18 8.84
C ILE A 98 7.42 -16.56 8.17
N LEU A 99 6.63 -16.65 7.11
CA LEU A 99 6.42 -17.90 6.38
C LEU A 99 7.40 -18.12 5.23
N LEU A 100 8.29 -17.14 4.97
CA LEU A 100 9.28 -17.26 3.91
C LEU A 100 10.36 -18.28 4.31
N ASN A 101 10.71 -19.13 3.37
CA ASN A 101 11.79 -20.11 3.47
C ASN A 101 12.56 -20.18 2.15
N ALA A 102 13.54 -21.05 2.05
CA ALA A 102 14.38 -21.21 0.87
C ALA A 102 13.57 -21.48 -0.42
N ASP A 103 12.51 -22.29 -0.33
CA ASP A 103 11.67 -22.62 -1.50
C ASP A 103 10.84 -21.41 -1.95
N TRP A 104 10.29 -20.64 -1.00
CA TRP A 104 9.63 -19.38 -1.28
C TRP A 104 10.59 -18.38 -1.93
N CYS A 105 11.76 -18.17 -1.34
CA CYS A 105 12.71 -17.18 -1.84
C CYS A 105 13.22 -17.54 -3.25
N ARG A 106 13.46 -18.82 -3.52
CA ARG A 106 13.81 -19.31 -4.86
C ARG A 106 12.71 -19.00 -5.87
N PHE A 107 11.45 -19.34 -5.54
CA PHE A 107 10.30 -19.04 -6.37
C PHE A 107 10.13 -17.54 -6.63
N LEU A 108 10.23 -16.71 -5.59
CA LEU A 108 10.08 -15.24 -5.70
C LEU A 108 11.16 -14.63 -6.58
N HIS A 109 12.41 -15.11 -6.46
CA HIS A 109 13.53 -14.72 -7.33
C HIS A 109 13.28 -15.12 -8.79
N ASP A 110 12.99 -16.40 -9.04
CA ASP A 110 12.85 -16.97 -10.38
C ASP A 110 11.71 -16.32 -11.18
N HIS A 111 10.68 -15.83 -10.49
CA HIS A 111 9.51 -15.15 -11.10
C HIS A 111 9.49 -13.64 -10.89
N ASN A 112 10.63 -13.03 -10.46
CA ASN A 112 10.79 -11.58 -10.31
C ASN A 112 9.71 -10.91 -9.46
N PHE A 113 9.29 -11.53 -8.36
CA PHE A 113 8.36 -10.91 -7.42
C PHE A 113 9.04 -9.77 -6.67
N LEU A 114 8.33 -8.64 -6.52
CA LEU A 114 8.70 -7.62 -5.55
C LEU A 114 8.05 -7.95 -4.20
N VAL A 115 8.87 -8.12 -3.16
CA VAL A 115 8.37 -8.38 -1.81
C VAL A 115 8.21 -7.08 -1.04
N GLY A 116 7.01 -6.81 -0.58
CA GLY A 116 6.74 -5.76 0.41
C GLY A 116 6.88 -6.34 1.82
N LEU A 117 8.05 -6.17 2.46
CA LEU A 117 8.30 -6.70 3.78
C LEU A 117 7.79 -5.74 4.87
N SER A 118 6.91 -6.24 5.71
CA SER A 118 6.36 -5.47 6.83
C SER A 118 7.32 -5.41 8.01
N ILE A 119 7.89 -4.24 8.31
CA ILE A 119 8.79 -4.02 9.45
C ILE A 119 8.65 -2.59 10.00
N ASP A 120 8.40 -2.43 11.31
CA ASP A 120 8.05 -1.14 11.92
C ASP A 120 9.24 -0.42 12.58
N GLY A 121 10.45 -0.87 12.32
CA GLY A 121 11.69 -0.32 12.87
C GLY A 121 12.52 -1.36 13.63
N PRO A 122 13.46 -0.92 14.50
CA PRO A 122 14.22 -1.81 15.40
C PRO A 122 13.31 -2.64 16.30
N GLU A 123 13.85 -3.69 16.91
CA GLU A 123 13.14 -4.70 17.70
C GLU A 123 12.16 -4.09 18.72
N HIS A 124 12.61 -3.14 19.52
CA HIS A 124 11.79 -2.52 20.57
C HIS A 124 10.59 -1.73 20.02
N LEU A 125 10.65 -1.24 18.78
CA LEU A 125 9.53 -0.57 18.10
C LEU A 125 8.65 -1.58 17.36
N HIS A 126 9.27 -2.53 16.67
CA HIS A 126 8.56 -3.54 15.91
C HIS A 126 7.70 -4.44 16.81
N ASP A 127 8.29 -4.98 17.87
CA ASP A 127 7.66 -5.94 18.78
C ASP A 127 6.65 -5.30 19.73
N THR A 128 6.47 -3.98 19.66
CA THR A 128 5.43 -3.30 20.43
C THR A 128 4.03 -3.73 20.01
N TYR A 129 3.77 -3.84 18.71
CA TYR A 129 2.44 -4.12 18.18
C TYR A 129 2.38 -5.25 17.16
N ARG A 130 3.52 -5.68 16.58
CA ARG A 130 3.58 -6.83 15.70
C ARG A 130 3.85 -8.10 16.48
N LEU A 131 2.78 -8.69 16.95
CA LEU A 131 2.83 -9.84 17.87
C LEU A 131 2.31 -11.11 17.21
N THR A 132 2.82 -12.23 17.66
CA THR A 132 2.22 -13.54 17.41
C THR A 132 0.87 -13.65 18.13
N LYS A 133 0.06 -14.65 17.78
CA LYS A 133 -1.20 -14.98 18.49
C LYS A 133 -1.00 -15.29 19.98
N ASN A 134 0.23 -15.60 20.38
CA ASN A 134 0.60 -15.85 21.78
C ASN A 134 1.24 -14.63 22.45
N GLY A 135 1.15 -13.44 21.85
CA GLY A 135 1.66 -12.19 22.40
C GLY A 135 3.17 -12.04 22.42
N LYS A 136 3.92 -12.85 21.64
CA LYS A 136 5.39 -12.73 21.53
C LYS A 136 5.76 -11.83 20.37
N GLY A 137 6.88 -11.11 20.50
CA GLY A 137 7.46 -10.31 19.42
C GLY A 137 7.84 -11.18 18.21
N THR A 138 7.97 -10.53 17.06
CA THR A 138 8.20 -11.19 15.77
C THR A 138 9.45 -10.68 15.03
N PHE A 139 10.17 -9.72 15.62
CA PHE A 139 11.29 -9.03 14.99
C PHE A 139 12.35 -10.00 14.47
N GLN A 140 12.82 -10.94 15.30
CA GLN A 140 13.87 -11.88 14.88
C GLN A 140 13.44 -12.72 13.69
N GLN A 141 12.18 -13.18 13.65
CA GLN A 141 11.65 -13.97 12.53
C GLN A 141 11.61 -13.16 11.22
N VAL A 142 11.35 -11.84 11.32
CA VAL A 142 11.38 -10.94 10.15
C VAL A 142 12.82 -10.69 9.67
N ILE A 143 13.79 -10.59 10.60
CA ILE A 143 15.21 -10.49 10.24
C ILE A 143 15.70 -11.80 9.57
N ASP A 144 15.31 -12.95 10.09
CA ASP A 144 15.64 -14.24 9.46
C ASP A 144 15.07 -14.34 8.02
N ALA A 145 13.85 -13.85 7.81
CA ALA A 145 13.25 -13.74 6.48
C ALA A 145 14.00 -12.77 5.57
N LEU A 146 14.44 -11.63 6.12
CA LEU A 146 15.24 -10.65 5.39
C LEU A 146 16.57 -11.22 4.92
N ASP A 147 17.25 -11.99 5.79
CA ASP A 147 18.49 -12.69 5.43
C ASP A 147 18.26 -13.68 4.28
N LEU A 148 17.13 -14.37 4.25
CA LEU A 148 16.76 -15.24 3.13
C LEU A 148 16.53 -14.40 1.86
N LEU A 149 15.80 -13.28 1.92
CA LEU A 149 15.59 -12.40 0.76
C LEU A 149 16.92 -11.94 0.18
N HIS A 150 17.88 -11.52 1.00
CA HIS A 150 19.22 -11.15 0.57
C HIS A 150 19.99 -12.31 -0.05
N ASN A 151 20.03 -13.48 0.62
CA ASN A 151 20.76 -14.66 0.18
C ASN A 151 20.26 -15.18 -1.18
N TYR A 152 18.95 -15.06 -1.45
CA TYR A 152 18.34 -15.47 -2.71
C TYR A 152 18.18 -14.32 -3.71
N GLN A 153 18.69 -13.12 -3.40
CA GLN A 153 18.61 -11.94 -4.26
C GLN A 153 17.17 -11.57 -4.67
N VAL A 154 16.22 -11.77 -3.77
CA VAL A 154 14.82 -11.36 -3.99
C VAL A 154 14.70 -9.85 -3.82
N SER A 155 14.11 -9.18 -4.80
CA SER A 155 13.82 -7.73 -4.70
C SER A 155 12.79 -7.45 -3.62
N PHE A 156 13.08 -6.51 -2.73
CA PHE A 156 12.15 -6.13 -1.68
C PHE A 156 12.13 -4.62 -1.40
N ASN A 157 11.03 -4.16 -0.85
CA ASN A 157 10.88 -2.87 -0.20
C ASN A 157 10.35 -3.06 1.22
N THR A 158 10.40 -2.04 2.06
CA THR A 158 9.90 -2.09 3.43
C THR A 158 8.66 -1.24 3.60
N LEU A 159 7.68 -1.78 4.36
CA LEU A 159 6.47 -1.09 4.76
C LEU A 159 6.43 -0.96 6.29
N THR A 160 6.43 0.28 6.76
CA THR A 160 6.40 0.63 8.18
C THR A 160 5.06 1.27 8.52
N VAL A 161 4.30 0.67 9.43
CA VAL A 161 3.12 1.33 10.00
C VAL A 161 3.60 2.33 11.05
N VAL A 162 3.24 3.60 10.86
CA VAL A 162 3.60 4.67 11.80
C VAL A 162 2.48 4.87 12.81
N HIS A 163 2.77 4.58 14.05
CA HIS A 163 1.85 4.61 15.19
C HIS A 163 2.37 5.54 16.32
N ASN A 164 1.60 5.69 17.39
CA ASN A 164 1.86 6.63 18.49
C ASN A 164 3.24 6.49 19.16
N LEU A 165 3.85 5.31 19.15
CA LEU A 165 5.15 5.09 19.80
C LEU A 165 6.32 5.25 18.83
N ASN A 166 6.26 4.63 17.64
CA ASN A 166 7.36 4.71 16.70
C ASN A 166 7.43 6.05 15.95
N VAL A 167 6.36 6.84 15.93
CA VAL A 167 6.33 8.17 15.30
C VAL A 167 7.39 9.14 15.85
N LEU A 168 7.83 8.95 17.08
CA LEU A 168 8.87 9.78 17.72
C LEU A 168 10.29 9.38 17.31
N HIS A 169 10.45 8.26 16.61
CA HIS A 169 11.72 7.60 16.27
C HIS A 169 12.06 7.65 14.78
N GLY A 170 11.56 8.65 14.01
CA GLY A 170 11.71 8.70 12.56
C GLY A 170 13.14 8.50 12.07
N LYS A 171 14.13 9.21 12.64
CA LYS A 171 15.53 9.07 12.26
C LYS A 171 16.09 7.68 12.57
N GLU A 172 15.78 7.14 13.75
CA GLU A 172 16.22 5.81 14.15
C GLU A 172 15.68 4.73 13.21
N ILE A 173 14.39 4.82 12.85
CA ILE A 173 13.75 3.91 11.90
C ILE A 173 14.39 4.04 10.52
N TYR A 174 14.61 5.26 10.03
CA TYR A 174 15.24 5.49 8.73
C TYR A 174 16.62 4.83 8.66
N HIS A 175 17.47 5.11 9.65
CA HIS A 175 18.81 4.54 9.71
C HIS A 175 18.80 3.01 9.86
N PHE A 176 17.84 2.47 10.61
CA PHE A 176 17.66 1.02 10.74
C PHE A 176 17.29 0.41 9.38
N LEU A 177 16.26 0.93 8.70
CA LEU A 177 15.82 0.43 7.40
C LEU A 177 16.94 0.51 6.36
N LYS A 178 17.71 1.58 6.37
CA LYS A 178 18.91 1.72 5.51
C LYS A 178 19.96 0.65 5.81
N ARG A 179 20.26 0.37 7.09
CA ARG A 179 21.24 -0.67 7.48
C ARG A 179 20.84 -2.08 7.07
N ILE A 180 19.55 -2.39 7.08
CA ILE A 180 19.05 -3.70 6.61
C ILE A 180 18.93 -3.79 5.09
N GLY A 181 19.40 -2.79 4.34
CA GLY A 181 19.45 -2.80 2.88
C GLY A 181 18.15 -2.43 2.17
N SER A 182 17.19 -1.79 2.84
CA SER A 182 15.98 -1.29 2.18
C SER A 182 16.33 -0.11 1.27
N LEU A 183 16.11 -0.28 -0.04
CA LEU A 183 16.31 0.76 -1.05
C LEU A 183 15.02 1.52 -1.39
N TYR A 184 13.88 1.05 -0.91
CA TYR A 184 12.59 1.72 -1.07
C TYR A 184 11.76 1.57 0.21
N MET A 185 11.35 2.69 0.79
CA MET A 185 10.69 2.74 2.08
C MET A 185 9.30 3.36 1.98
N GLN A 186 8.32 2.69 2.58
CA GLN A 186 6.95 3.17 2.66
C GLN A 186 6.58 3.39 4.13
N PHE A 187 6.10 4.58 4.47
CA PHE A 187 5.65 4.95 5.81
C PHE A 187 4.13 5.17 5.79
N ILE A 188 3.40 4.24 6.38
CA ILE A 188 1.95 4.18 6.33
C ILE A 188 1.39 4.64 7.67
N PRO A 189 0.71 5.80 7.75
CA PRO A 189 0.14 6.23 9.03
C PRO A 189 -0.97 5.28 9.47
N LEU A 190 -0.94 4.87 10.73
CA LEU A 190 -2.05 4.17 11.33
C LEU A 190 -3.25 5.11 11.45
N MET A 191 -4.38 4.74 10.83
CA MET A 191 -5.57 5.59 10.72
C MET A 191 -6.83 4.80 11.09
N GLY A 192 -7.69 5.40 11.89
CA GLY A 192 -8.96 4.84 12.36
C GLY A 192 -9.23 5.24 13.81
N ASP A 193 -10.12 4.54 14.49
CA ASP A 193 -10.39 4.71 15.92
C ASP A 193 -9.43 3.88 16.79
N TYR A 194 -8.13 3.92 16.48
CA TYR A 194 -7.11 3.20 17.22
C TYR A 194 -6.46 4.09 18.27
N LYS A 195 -6.39 3.60 19.51
CA LYS A 195 -5.63 4.26 20.59
C LYS A 195 -4.14 4.41 20.26
N GLN A 196 -3.66 3.56 19.37
CA GLN A 196 -2.28 3.54 18.88
C GLN A 196 -2.01 4.56 17.76
N GLN A 197 -3.01 5.29 17.29
CA GLN A 197 -2.82 6.30 16.25
C GLN A 197 -1.91 7.44 16.73
N ALA A 198 -0.98 7.86 15.86
CA ALA A 198 -0.13 9.02 16.09
C ALA A 198 -0.93 10.32 15.95
N SER A 199 -0.51 11.38 16.67
CA SER A 199 -1.06 12.71 16.45
C SER A 199 -0.63 13.26 15.08
N ALA A 200 -1.45 14.13 14.48
CA ALA A 200 -1.08 14.77 13.22
C ALA A 200 0.22 15.59 13.35
N LYS A 201 0.44 16.25 14.49
CA LYS A 201 1.67 17.00 14.77
C LYS A 201 2.90 16.09 14.76
N ASP A 202 2.85 14.99 15.49
CA ASP A 202 4.00 14.09 15.61
C ASP A 202 4.25 13.38 14.26
N TYR A 203 3.19 13.01 13.54
CA TYR A 203 3.35 12.44 12.20
C TYR A 203 3.96 13.44 11.19
N GLY A 204 3.60 14.72 11.28
CA GLY A 204 4.22 15.78 10.48
C GLY A 204 5.72 15.90 10.77
N GLN A 205 6.09 15.87 12.06
CA GLN A 205 7.50 15.92 12.47
C GLN A 205 8.27 14.65 12.04
N PHE A 206 7.61 13.47 12.09
CA PHE A 206 8.17 12.22 11.58
C PHE A 206 8.52 12.33 10.10
N LEU A 207 7.60 12.82 9.27
CA LEU A 207 7.84 13.00 7.84
C LEU A 207 8.99 13.98 7.55
N ILE A 208 9.07 15.06 8.32
CA ILE A 208 10.17 16.03 8.25
C ILE A 208 11.51 15.38 8.61
N ASN A 209 11.56 14.63 9.71
CA ASN A 209 12.77 13.94 10.14
C ASN A 209 13.28 12.93 9.11
N ILE A 210 12.37 12.17 8.48
CA ILE A 210 12.72 11.24 7.38
C ILE A 210 13.28 12.03 6.19
N PHE A 211 12.61 13.12 5.81
CA PHE A 211 13.05 13.93 4.68
C PHE A 211 14.44 14.53 4.90
N ASP A 212 14.71 15.10 6.07
CA ASP A 212 15.99 15.74 6.37
C ASP A 212 17.15 14.74 6.31
N GLU A 213 16.98 13.53 6.86
CA GLU A 213 17.99 12.47 6.79
C GLU A 213 18.21 12.00 5.34
N TRP A 214 17.14 11.77 4.61
CA TRP A 214 17.18 11.35 3.21
C TRP A 214 17.82 12.43 2.32
N TYR A 215 17.40 13.69 2.48
CA TYR A 215 17.90 14.79 1.68
C TYR A 215 19.41 15.02 1.87
N ALA A 216 19.88 14.93 3.11
CA ALA A 216 21.30 15.14 3.42
C ALA A 216 22.23 14.04 2.88
N ASN A 217 21.73 12.79 2.69
CA ASN A 217 22.63 11.65 2.51
C ASN A 217 22.31 10.75 1.31
N ASP A 218 21.02 10.65 0.90
CA ASP A 218 20.56 9.49 0.13
C ASP A 218 19.67 9.84 -1.09
N VAL A 219 19.65 11.10 -1.50
CA VAL A 219 18.96 11.52 -2.74
C VAL A 219 19.51 10.74 -3.93
N GLY A 220 18.61 10.12 -4.70
CA GLY A 220 18.95 9.29 -5.86
C GLY A 220 19.49 7.89 -5.52
N LYS A 221 19.58 7.52 -4.23
CA LYS A 221 20.04 6.19 -3.77
C LYS A 221 18.94 5.40 -3.10
N ILE A 222 18.08 6.05 -2.32
CA ILE A 222 16.96 5.45 -1.60
C ILE A 222 15.68 6.14 -2.02
N GLY A 223 14.65 5.37 -2.39
CA GLY A 223 13.32 5.86 -2.67
C GLY A 223 12.50 5.99 -1.38
N ILE A 224 11.82 7.11 -1.21
CA ILE A 224 10.84 7.32 -0.13
C ILE A 224 9.49 7.64 -0.74
N GLN A 225 8.55 6.72 -0.60
CA GLN A 225 7.29 6.76 -1.33
C GLN A 225 6.58 8.13 -1.27
N PHE A 226 6.36 8.71 -0.09
CA PHE A 226 5.62 9.98 0.03
C PHE A 226 6.36 11.18 -0.57
N ILE A 227 7.70 11.18 -0.53
CA ILE A 227 8.53 12.23 -1.11
C ILE A 227 8.41 12.19 -2.64
N GLU A 228 8.51 11.00 -3.23
CA GLU A 228 8.37 10.81 -4.67
C GLU A 228 6.98 11.24 -5.16
N GLN A 229 5.92 10.90 -4.44
CA GLN A 229 4.56 11.28 -4.81
C GLN A 229 4.36 12.80 -4.79
N TRP A 230 4.92 13.49 -3.79
CA TRP A 230 4.87 14.95 -3.74
C TRP A 230 5.76 15.58 -4.81
N PHE A 231 6.94 14.99 -5.05
CA PHE A 231 7.79 15.45 -6.14
C PHE A 231 7.12 15.34 -7.51
N MET A 232 6.44 14.22 -7.80
CA MET A 232 5.62 14.10 -9.03
C MET A 232 4.60 15.24 -9.16
N ALA A 233 3.91 15.58 -8.08
CA ALA A 233 2.96 16.69 -8.09
C ALA A 233 3.63 18.04 -8.41
N TYR A 234 4.85 18.29 -7.90
CA TYR A 234 5.62 19.51 -8.23
C TYR A 234 6.12 19.53 -9.68
N LEU A 235 6.29 18.38 -10.30
CA LEU A 235 6.56 18.25 -11.75
C LEU A 235 5.31 18.39 -12.63
N GLY A 236 4.12 18.57 -12.04
CA GLY A 236 2.85 18.57 -12.74
C GLY A 236 2.42 17.19 -13.23
N LEU A 237 3.03 16.13 -12.70
CA LEU A 237 2.66 14.74 -12.98
C LEU A 237 1.61 14.27 -11.98
N GLN A 238 0.79 13.29 -12.40
CA GLN A 238 -0.18 12.68 -11.50
C GLN A 238 0.55 11.71 -10.56
N PRO A 239 0.41 11.85 -9.23
CA PRO A 239 0.92 10.88 -8.28
C PRO A 239 0.36 9.47 -8.52
N ASP A 240 1.16 8.42 -8.25
CA ASP A 240 0.72 7.03 -8.37
C ASP A 240 -0.21 6.63 -7.24
N LEU A 241 0.01 7.16 -6.03
CA LEU A 241 -0.86 6.90 -4.90
C LEU A 241 -2.18 7.66 -4.98
N CYS A 242 -3.29 6.92 -4.97
CA CYS A 242 -4.64 7.48 -5.01
C CYS A 242 -4.92 8.48 -3.88
N ILE A 243 -4.24 8.38 -2.73
CA ILE A 243 -4.41 9.34 -1.62
C ILE A 243 -4.01 10.77 -2.00
N PHE A 244 -3.08 10.93 -2.94
CA PHE A 244 -2.60 12.25 -3.41
C PHE A 244 -3.17 12.66 -4.77
N ARG A 245 -4.07 11.88 -5.36
CA ARG A 245 -4.79 12.23 -6.60
C ARG A 245 -6.07 13.00 -6.30
N GLU A 246 -6.60 13.70 -7.29
CA GLU A 246 -7.88 14.42 -7.19
C GLU A 246 -9.06 13.48 -7.01
N THR A 247 -9.05 12.36 -7.73
CA THR A 247 -10.04 11.28 -7.65
C THR A 247 -9.38 9.97 -7.24
N CYS A 248 -10.17 8.97 -6.91
CA CYS A 248 -9.73 7.58 -6.67
C CYS A 248 -10.67 6.60 -7.40
N GLY A 249 -10.69 5.31 -7.00
CA GLY A 249 -11.60 4.30 -7.56
C GLY A 249 -11.01 3.49 -8.70
N ASP A 250 -9.74 3.65 -9.01
CA ASP A 250 -8.98 2.84 -9.96
C ASP A 250 -8.19 1.69 -9.31
N GLN A 251 -8.22 1.61 -7.97
CA GLN A 251 -7.57 0.56 -7.18
C GLN A 251 -8.63 -0.26 -6.44
N LEU A 252 -9.09 -1.30 -7.08
CA LEU A 252 -10.11 -2.20 -6.55
C LEU A 252 -9.47 -3.38 -5.80
N VAL A 253 -10.30 -4.13 -5.10
CA VAL A 253 -9.84 -5.34 -4.41
C VAL A 253 -10.77 -6.51 -4.70
N ILE A 254 -10.19 -7.70 -4.87
CA ILE A 254 -10.89 -8.98 -4.96
C ILE A 254 -10.59 -9.81 -3.71
N GLU A 255 -11.65 -10.27 -3.04
CA GLU A 255 -11.55 -11.21 -1.93
C GLU A 255 -11.44 -12.65 -2.42
N GLN A 256 -11.04 -13.56 -1.52
CA GLN A 256 -10.81 -14.98 -1.80
C GLN A 256 -12.03 -15.73 -2.38
N ASN A 257 -13.24 -15.19 -2.18
CA ASN A 257 -14.48 -15.78 -2.71
C ASN A 257 -14.92 -15.18 -4.06
N GLY A 258 -14.09 -14.31 -4.66
CA GLY A 258 -14.39 -13.64 -5.92
C GLY A 258 -15.20 -12.33 -5.78
N ASP A 259 -15.52 -11.89 -4.58
CA ASP A 259 -16.19 -10.62 -4.36
C ASP A 259 -15.28 -9.44 -4.64
N ILE A 260 -15.74 -8.49 -5.45
CA ILE A 260 -15.00 -7.28 -5.79
C ILE A 260 -15.58 -6.09 -5.03
N TYR A 261 -14.68 -5.30 -4.43
CA TYR A 261 -15.00 -4.08 -3.68
C TYR A 261 -14.31 -2.86 -4.28
N SER A 262 -14.90 -1.69 -4.02
CA SER A 262 -14.44 -0.41 -4.55
C SER A 262 -13.01 -0.03 -4.17
N CYS A 263 -12.52 -0.48 -3.01
CA CYS A 263 -11.20 -0.13 -2.48
C CYS A 263 -10.86 -1.02 -1.27
N ASP A 264 -9.57 -1.24 -1.03
CA ASP A 264 -9.03 -1.98 0.12
C ASP A 264 -9.50 -1.42 1.48
N HIS A 265 -9.58 -0.10 1.62
CA HIS A 265 -10.09 0.56 2.82
C HIS A 265 -11.60 0.43 3.01
N TYR A 266 -12.32 0.01 1.99
CA TYR A 266 -13.78 -0.04 1.94
C TYR A 266 -14.31 -1.44 1.61
N VAL A 267 -13.69 -2.48 2.21
CA VAL A 267 -14.22 -3.86 2.12
C VAL A 267 -15.35 -4.02 3.14
N TYR A 268 -16.52 -3.46 2.79
CA TYR A 268 -17.77 -3.51 3.53
C TYR A 268 -18.92 -3.79 2.54
N PRO A 269 -20.03 -4.41 2.98
CA PRO A 269 -21.13 -4.81 2.08
C PRO A 269 -21.64 -3.70 1.16
N GLU A 270 -21.74 -2.46 1.67
CA GLU A 270 -22.20 -1.31 0.91
C GLU A 270 -21.25 -0.88 -0.23
N TYR A 271 -19.99 -1.29 -0.19
CA TYR A 271 -18.98 -0.99 -1.22
C TYR A 271 -18.67 -2.20 -2.12
N LYS A 272 -19.40 -3.31 -1.94
CA LYS A 272 -19.32 -4.45 -2.84
C LYS A 272 -19.88 -4.08 -4.20
N LEU A 273 -19.15 -4.40 -5.26
CA LEU A 273 -19.52 -4.15 -6.66
C LEU A 273 -20.22 -5.37 -7.26
N GLY A 274 -19.88 -6.56 -6.82
CA GLY A 274 -20.41 -7.84 -7.26
C GLY A 274 -19.42 -8.97 -7.05
N ASN A 275 -19.66 -10.10 -7.71
CA ASN A 275 -18.81 -11.29 -7.66
C ASN A 275 -18.28 -11.62 -9.07
N LEU A 276 -16.99 -11.87 -9.20
CA LEU A 276 -16.32 -12.09 -10.47
C LEU A 276 -16.74 -13.39 -11.18
N ILE A 277 -17.19 -14.40 -10.43
CA ILE A 277 -17.68 -15.65 -11.01
C ILE A 277 -19.05 -15.44 -11.69
N GLU A 278 -19.85 -14.51 -11.17
CA GLU A 278 -21.22 -14.25 -11.62
C GLU A 278 -21.30 -13.14 -12.67
N THR A 279 -20.35 -12.19 -12.62
CA THR A 279 -20.44 -10.93 -13.39
C THR A 279 -19.11 -10.62 -14.09
N PRO A 280 -19.12 -10.31 -15.39
CA PRO A 280 -17.90 -9.90 -16.09
C PRO A 280 -17.20 -8.71 -15.43
N ILE A 281 -15.88 -8.77 -15.33
CA ILE A 281 -15.06 -7.76 -14.64
C ILE A 281 -15.29 -6.33 -15.18
N VAL A 282 -15.49 -6.18 -16.50
CA VAL A 282 -15.76 -4.88 -17.12
C VAL A 282 -17.01 -4.21 -16.54
N THR A 283 -18.04 -4.99 -16.24
CA THR A 283 -19.28 -4.50 -15.61
C THR A 283 -19.04 -4.08 -14.16
N LEU A 284 -18.14 -4.76 -13.47
CA LEU A 284 -17.82 -4.48 -12.06
C LEU A 284 -16.96 -3.22 -11.93
N VAL A 285 -15.95 -3.06 -12.77
CA VAL A 285 -14.99 -1.95 -12.64
C VAL A 285 -15.45 -0.66 -13.31
N ASP A 286 -16.30 -0.72 -14.34
CA ASP A 286 -16.78 0.45 -15.09
C ASP A 286 -18.24 0.83 -14.77
N ASN A 287 -18.77 0.43 -13.61
CA ASN A 287 -20.12 0.77 -13.22
C ASN A 287 -20.24 2.17 -12.59
N ILE A 288 -21.49 2.67 -12.55
CA ILE A 288 -21.79 4.01 -12.05
C ILE A 288 -21.47 4.17 -10.55
N LYS A 289 -21.63 3.11 -9.76
CA LYS A 289 -21.33 3.11 -8.32
C LYS A 289 -19.83 3.35 -8.09
N GLN A 290 -18.96 2.68 -8.88
CA GLN A 290 -17.52 2.87 -8.80
C GLN A 290 -17.08 4.26 -9.26
N LYS A 291 -17.69 4.80 -10.33
CA LYS A 291 -17.44 6.17 -10.78
C LYS A 291 -17.81 7.19 -9.72
N HIS A 292 -18.98 7.04 -9.09
CA HIS A 292 -19.39 7.90 -7.98
C HIS A 292 -18.47 7.78 -6.77
N PHE A 293 -18.06 6.56 -6.40
CA PHE A 293 -17.09 6.34 -5.33
C PHE A 293 -15.80 7.12 -5.59
N GLY A 294 -15.22 6.99 -6.78
CA GLY A 294 -13.98 7.66 -7.14
C GLY A 294 -14.09 9.18 -7.17
N SER A 295 -15.15 9.71 -7.81
CA SER A 295 -15.36 11.15 -7.94
C SER A 295 -15.73 11.84 -6.62
N ALA A 296 -16.31 11.11 -5.66
CA ALA A 296 -16.64 11.63 -4.33
C ALA A 296 -15.43 12.20 -3.59
N LYS A 297 -14.21 11.70 -3.90
CA LYS A 297 -12.96 12.20 -3.32
C LYS A 297 -12.72 13.69 -3.63
N SER A 298 -13.12 14.18 -4.81
CA SER A 298 -12.92 15.57 -5.22
C SER A 298 -13.81 16.59 -4.47
N PHE A 299 -14.81 16.11 -3.73
CA PHE A 299 -15.66 16.99 -2.92
C PHE A 299 -14.97 17.39 -1.61
N LEU A 300 -14.19 18.46 -1.67
CA LEU A 300 -13.34 18.95 -0.60
C LEU A 300 -14.05 19.94 0.34
N SER A 301 -13.55 20.03 1.59
CA SER A 301 -13.91 21.11 2.52
C SER A 301 -13.37 22.46 2.03
N GLU A 302 -13.94 23.57 2.53
CA GLU A 302 -13.46 24.92 2.16
C GLU A 302 -11.98 25.13 2.55
N ARG A 303 -11.56 24.56 3.68
CA ARG A 303 -10.14 24.56 4.09
C ARG A 303 -9.24 23.94 3.02
N CYS A 304 -9.65 22.80 2.45
CA CYS A 304 -8.87 22.14 1.40
C CYS A 304 -8.89 22.90 0.07
N LYS A 305 -10.03 23.52 -0.28
CA LYS A 305 -10.18 24.29 -1.54
C LYS A 305 -9.25 25.50 -1.57
N SER A 306 -9.05 26.19 -0.43
CA SER A 306 -8.17 27.35 -0.29
C SER A 306 -6.72 27.02 0.04
N CYS A 307 -6.39 25.75 0.23
CA CYS A 307 -5.05 25.31 0.64
C CYS A 307 -4.04 25.44 -0.51
N LYS A 308 -2.89 26.08 -0.25
CA LYS A 308 -1.80 26.20 -1.23
C LYS A 308 -1.22 24.87 -1.71
N PHE A 309 -1.36 23.80 -0.90
CA PHE A 309 -0.89 22.44 -1.22
C PHE A 309 -1.98 21.53 -1.77
N ARG A 310 -3.13 22.09 -2.19
CA ARG A 310 -4.22 21.27 -2.76
C ARG A 310 -3.72 20.39 -3.90
N PHE A 311 -2.88 20.93 -4.78
CA PHE A 311 -2.35 20.24 -5.95
C PHE A 311 -1.53 18.97 -5.62
N ALA A 312 -0.90 18.90 -4.44
CA ALA A 312 -0.07 17.78 -4.01
C ALA A 312 -0.76 16.87 -2.98
N CYS A 313 -1.84 17.33 -2.33
CA CYS A 313 -2.51 16.60 -1.26
C CYS A 313 -3.93 16.13 -1.62
N HIS A 314 -4.69 16.94 -2.38
CA HIS A 314 -6.10 16.70 -2.75
C HIS A 314 -6.99 16.24 -1.57
N GLY A 315 -6.65 16.69 -0.33
CA GLY A 315 -7.38 16.33 0.89
C GLY A 315 -7.17 14.90 1.37
N GLY A 316 -6.18 14.18 0.86
CA GLY A 316 -5.84 12.82 1.28
C GLY A 316 -6.95 11.79 1.01
N CYS A 317 -6.85 10.62 1.66
CA CYS A 317 -7.85 9.57 1.55
C CYS A 317 -9.20 9.98 2.16
N PRO A 318 -10.34 9.76 1.49
CA PRO A 318 -11.68 10.00 2.07
C PRO A 318 -11.92 9.27 3.39
N LYS A 319 -11.37 8.07 3.56
CA LYS A 319 -11.45 7.29 4.81
C LYS A 319 -10.87 8.05 6.02
N HIS A 320 -9.92 8.93 5.79
CA HIS A 320 -9.25 9.71 6.84
C HIS A 320 -9.88 11.10 7.05
N ARG A 321 -10.98 11.43 6.36
CA ARG A 321 -11.69 12.72 6.47
C ARG A 321 -12.75 12.67 7.56
N THR A 322 -12.33 12.71 8.80
CA THR A 322 -13.22 12.58 9.97
C THR A 322 -13.30 13.84 10.82
N VAL A 323 -12.35 14.79 10.65
CA VAL A 323 -12.33 16.03 11.41
C VAL A 323 -13.44 16.97 10.94
N GLN A 324 -14.41 17.25 11.82
CA GLN A 324 -15.54 18.12 11.55
C GLN A 324 -15.13 19.60 11.49
N GLY A 325 -15.89 20.39 10.78
CA GLY A 325 -15.68 21.83 10.61
C GLY A 325 -15.57 22.25 9.14
N PHE A 326 -15.70 23.56 8.89
CA PHE A 326 -15.58 24.15 7.54
C PHE A 326 -16.48 23.49 6.48
N GLY A 327 -17.70 23.11 6.86
CA GLY A 327 -18.74 22.54 5.98
C GLY A 327 -18.62 21.02 5.81
N LYS A 328 -17.56 20.52 5.17
CA LYS A 328 -17.30 19.09 5.01
C LYS A 328 -16.13 18.62 5.90
N PRO A 329 -16.13 17.35 6.33
CA PRO A 329 -15.01 16.81 7.07
C PRO A 329 -13.69 16.93 6.27
N HIS A 330 -12.59 17.16 6.97
CA HIS A 330 -11.26 17.17 6.38
C HIS A 330 -10.37 16.08 6.99
N ASN A 331 -9.23 15.84 6.34
CA ASN A 331 -8.31 14.77 6.72
C ASN A 331 -7.71 15.00 8.10
N GLN A 332 -7.68 13.98 8.94
CA GLN A 332 -7.03 13.99 10.26
C GLN A 332 -5.53 14.36 10.17
N LEU A 333 -4.87 13.97 9.08
CA LEU A 333 -3.45 14.26 8.83
C LEU A 333 -3.21 15.62 8.13
N CYS A 334 -4.24 16.48 8.05
CA CYS A 334 -4.13 17.77 7.36
C CYS A 334 -2.96 18.62 7.89
N GLU A 335 -2.79 18.69 9.19
CA GLU A 335 -1.70 19.45 9.83
C GLU A 335 -0.33 18.82 9.55
N ALA A 336 -0.26 17.49 9.57
CA ALA A 336 0.97 16.74 9.22
C ALA A 336 1.43 17.02 7.81
N TYR A 337 0.53 16.85 6.84
CA TYR A 337 0.86 17.08 5.42
C TYR A 337 1.18 18.55 5.13
N TYR A 338 0.46 19.48 5.78
CA TYR A 338 0.74 20.90 5.61
C TYR A 338 2.13 21.27 6.16
N ALA A 339 2.48 20.79 7.35
CA ALA A 339 3.79 21.05 7.96
C ALA A 339 4.92 20.43 7.12
N ALA A 340 4.80 19.16 6.75
CA ALA A 340 5.79 18.46 5.95
C ALA A 340 5.97 19.09 4.58
N LEU A 341 4.90 19.38 3.84
CA LEU A 341 4.96 20.05 2.54
C LEU A 341 5.53 21.47 2.65
N SER A 342 5.22 22.23 3.73
CA SER A 342 5.79 23.55 3.95
C SER A 342 7.30 23.50 4.14
N HIS A 343 7.78 22.50 4.89
CA HIS A 343 9.21 22.26 5.11
C HIS A 343 9.94 21.85 3.83
N MET A 344 9.35 20.94 3.07
CA MET A 344 9.95 20.38 1.85
C MET A 344 9.81 21.29 0.61
N GLU A 345 8.90 22.25 0.62
CA GLU A 345 8.55 23.08 -0.55
C GLU A 345 9.75 23.71 -1.25
N PRO A 346 10.74 24.33 -0.55
CA PRO A 346 11.90 24.92 -1.22
C PRO A 346 12.69 23.89 -2.04
N TYR A 347 12.91 22.72 -1.47
CA TYR A 347 13.69 21.64 -2.06
C TYR A 347 12.97 20.97 -3.24
N LEU A 348 11.65 20.70 -3.07
CA LEU A 348 10.83 20.12 -4.14
C LEU A 348 10.71 21.07 -5.35
N LYS A 349 10.65 22.39 -5.11
CA LYS A 349 10.68 23.40 -6.18
C LYS A 349 12.02 23.45 -6.90
N GLU A 350 13.13 23.32 -6.16
CA GLU A 350 14.47 23.28 -6.75
C GLU A 350 14.65 22.04 -7.62
N PHE A 351 14.30 20.86 -7.12
CA PHE A 351 14.31 19.63 -7.91
C PHE A 351 13.43 19.74 -9.15
N ALA A 352 12.21 20.27 -9.03
CA ALA A 352 11.34 20.42 -10.19
C ALA A 352 11.91 21.33 -11.26
N LYS A 353 12.66 22.39 -10.89
CA LYS A 353 13.38 23.24 -11.86
C LYS A 353 14.47 22.47 -12.59
N CYS A 354 15.26 21.65 -11.88
CA CYS A 354 16.32 20.86 -12.49
C CYS A 354 15.77 19.84 -13.51
N PHE A 355 14.65 19.20 -13.23
CA PHE A 355 14.04 18.20 -14.12
C PHE A 355 13.03 18.80 -15.12
N GLY A 356 12.39 19.92 -14.82
CA GLY A 356 11.44 20.61 -15.71
C GLY A 356 12.08 21.35 -16.86
N ASN A 357 13.34 21.76 -16.73
CA ASN A 357 14.13 22.42 -17.79
C ASN A 357 14.78 21.44 -18.79
N ALA A 358 14.54 20.13 -18.62
CA ALA A 358 15.04 19.08 -19.51
C ALA A 358 14.05 18.74 -20.65
N LYS A 359 13.03 19.61 -20.89
CA LYS A 359 12.09 19.49 -22.02
C LYS A 359 12.32 20.59 -23.02
#